data_a9baf5f5d6cbb1e5cc7a979ede0d2571
#
_entry.id   a9baf5f5d6cbb1e5cc7a979ede0d2571
#
_cell.length_a   1.000
_cell.length_b   1.000
_cell.length_c   1.000
_cell.angle_alpha   90.00
_cell.angle_beta   90.00
_cell.angle_gamma   90.00
#
_symmetry.space_group_name_H-M   'P 1'
#
loop_
_entity.id
_entity.type
_entity.pdbx_description
1 polymer ?
#
loop_
_entity_poly.entity_id
_entity_poly.type
_entity_poly.pdbx_seq_one_letter_code
_entity_poly.pdbx_strand_id
1 'polypeptide(L)'
;MKLRVLAFALSAAAFTVFAVGCGNMDEAKVRNLARDEAQKVLSMQGAAGPEKFGFGVAWEKEFSYSQGTKVGNMIFIAGQLAHDTAVDEKGMPKTDLMTGKNFEEQYRVTLDNIKKVLEHFGATMDDVVFLQNFVAPVSGDKKLKAGDYNPVAAKLIREYFPNGLQAMTFVEVVRLYGGEQLVESNAIAVVKPNAQAAPAAK
;
A
#
# COMPACT_ATOMS: atom_id res chain seq x y z
N MET A 1 -27.02 5.18 2.41
CA MET A 1 -25.94 4.33 1.87
C MET A 1 -25.70 3.05 2.66
N LYS A 2 -25.96 3.00 3.97
CA LYS A 2 -25.82 1.78 4.83
C LYS A 2 -26.80 0.64 4.50
N LEU A 3 -27.98 0.94 3.96
CA LEU A 3 -29.03 -0.07 3.71
C LEU A 3 -28.78 -0.92 2.45
N ARG A 4 -28.08 -0.39 1.43
CA ARG A 4 -27.83 -1.12 0.17
C ARG A 4 -26.71 -2.17 0.27
N VAL A 5 -25.74 -1.96 1.14
CA VAL A 5 -24.64 -2.93 1.39
C VAL A 5 -25.16 -4.13 2.19
N LEU A 6 -26.10 -3.89 3.12
CA LEU A 6 -26.74 -4.97 3.89
C LEU A 6 -27.59 -5.88 3.01
N ALA A 7 -28.25 -5.34 1.97
CA ALA A 7 -29.07 -6.11 1.05
C ALA A 7 -28.22 -7.04 0.16
N PHE A 8 -27.00 -6.66 -0.20
CA PHE A 8 -26.09 -7.48 -1.03
C PHE A 8 -25.49 -8.65 -0.23
N ALA A 9 -25.11 -8.43 1.03
CA ALA A 9 -24.61 -9.50 1.90
C ALA A 9 -25.70 -10.53 2.26
N LEU A 10 -26.92 -10.06 2.47
CA LEU A 10 -28.08 -10.92 2.71
C LEU A 10 -28.49 -11.76 1.49
N SER A 11 -28.29 -11.25 0.25
CA SER A 11 -28.58 -12.00 -0.97
C SER A 11 -27.60 -13.14 -1.21
N ALA A 12 -26.30 -12.95 -0.90
CA ALA A 12 -25.29 -14.00 -1.05
C ALA A 12 -25.46 -15.12 -0.01
N ALA A 13 -25.77 -14.78 1.24
CA ALA A 13 -26.05 -15.76 2.29
C ALA A 13 -27.36 -16.55 2.03
N ALA A 14 -28.40 -15.91 1.49
CA ALA A 14 -29.63 -16.58 1.10
C ALA A 14 -29.41 -17.56 -0.06
N PHE A 15 -28.52 -17.26 -1.01
CA PHE A 15 -28.22 -18.16 -2.13
C PHE A 15 -27.46 -19.41 -1.71
N THR A 16 -26.60 -19.33 -0.71
CA THR A 16 -25.84 -20.48 -0.20
C THR A 16 -26.74 -21.43 0.62
N VAL A 17 -27.73 -20.91 1.32
CA VAL A 17 -28.70 -21.71 2.09
C VAL A 17 -29.69 -22.47 1.17
N PHE A 18 -29.99 -21.91 -0.02
CA PHE A 18 -30.89 -22.60 -0.99
C PHE A 18 -30.23 -23.77 -1.71
N ALA A 19 -28.88 -23.83 -1.72
CA ALA A 19 -28.13 -24.91 -2.41
C ALA A 19 -27.94 -26.18 -1.56
N VAL A 20 -28.25 -26.15 -0.27
CA VAL A 20 -28.09 -27.29 0.65
C VAL A 20 -29.46 -27.83 1.08
N GLY A 21 -30.13 -28.49 0.15
CA GLY A 21 -31.17 -29.48 0.45
C GLY A 21 -32.50 -28.93 0.99
N CYS A 22 -33.60 -29.17 0.25
CA CYS A 22 -34.98 -29.01 0.68
C CYS A 22 -35.31 -29.97 1.83
N GLY A 23 -34.90 -29.63 3.03
CA GLY A 23 -35.43 -30.21 4.28
C GLY A 23 -36.06 -29.07 5.10
N ASN A 24 -37.17 -29.34 5.79
CA ASN A 24 -37.87 -28.42 6.67
C ASN A 24 -36.90 -27.80 7.71
N MET A 25 -36.15 -26.76 7.32
CA MET A 25 -35.37 -25.97 8.27
C MET A 25 -36.29 -24.95 8.95
N ASP A 26 -36.30 -25.00 10.27
CA ASP A 26 -36.96 -24.02 11.10
C ASP A 26 -36.51 -22.60 10.70
N GLU A 27 -37.47 -21.74 10.37
CA GLU A 27 -37.26 -20.36 9.95
C GLU A 27 -36.40 -19.57 10.96
N ALA A 28 -36.52 -19.88 12.25
CA ALA A 28 -35.69 -19.31 13.31
C ALA A 28 -34.24 -19.73 13.20
N LYS A 29 -33.97 -20.98 12.80
CA LYS A 29 -32.62 -21.50 12.61
C LYS A 29 -31.93 -20.89 11.39
N VAL A 30 -32.67 -20.67 10.30
CA VAL A 30 -32.20 -19.97 9.11
C VAL A 30 -31.87 -18.52 9.44
N ARG A 31 -32.73 -17.81 10.19
CA ARG A 31 -32.46 -16.43 10.60
C ARG A 31 -31.26 -16.30 11.52
N ASN A 32 -31.05 -17.23 12.43
CA ASN A 32 -29.89 -17.24 13.32
C ASN A 32 -28.59 -17.50 12.54
N LEU A 33 -28.56 -18.47 11.65
CA LEU A 33 -27.42 -18.72 10.77
C LEU A 33 -27.08 -17.51 9.90
N ALA A 34 -28.09 -16.85 9.31
CA ALA A 34 -27.90 -15.65 8.51
C ALA A 34 -27.39 -14.47 9.36
N ARG A 35 -27.84 -14.36 10.61
CA ARG A 35 -27.36 -13.34 11.55
C ARG A 35 -25.91 -13.61 11.96
N ASP A 36 -25.57 -14.85 12.28
CA ASP A 36 -24.22 -15.25 12.70
C ASP A 36 -23.21 -15.05 11.56
N GLU A 37 -23.56 -15.43 10.32
CA GLU A 37 -22.70 -15.16 9.15
C GLU A 37 -22.59 -13.66 8.85
N ALA A 38 -23.67 -12.89 8.96
CA ALA A 38 -23.62 -11.44 8.80
C ALA A 38 -22.75 -10.78 9.88
N GLN A 39 -22.83 -11.27 11.12
CA GLN A 39 -22.02 -10.78 12.23
C GLN A 39 -20.55 -11.14 12.08
N LYS A 40 -20.25 -12.34 11.55
CA LYS A 40 -18.91 -12.78 11.20
C LYS A 40 -18.31 -11.94 10.07
N VAL A 41 -19.06 -11.66 9.01
CA VAL A 41 -18.64 -10.77 7.92
C VAL A 41 -18.41 -9.34 8.45
N LEU A 42 -19.28 -8.82 9.32
CA LEU A 42 -19.11 -7.51 9.94
C LEU A 42 -17.90 -7.47 10.88
N SER A 43 -17.63 -8.54 11.63
CA SER A 43 -16.44 -8.65 12.47
C SER A 43 -15.14 -8.74 11.66
N MET A 44 -15.19 -9.36 10.48
CA MET A 44 -14.07 -9.39 9.55
C MET A 44 -13.81 -8.04 8.86
N GLN A 45 -14.85 -7.22 8.70
CA GLN A 45 -14.75 -5.89 8.07
C GLN A 45 -14.50 -4.75 9.05
N GLY A 46 -14.69 -4.94 10.36
CA GLY A 46 -14.89 -3.84 11.28
C GLY A 46 -14.04 -3.78 12.52
N ALA A 47 -12.98 -4.54 12.66
CA ALA A 47 -12.37 -4.63 13.98
C ALA A 47 -11.19 -3.71 14.25
N ALA A 48 -10.34 -3.46 13.31
CA ALA A 48 -9.18 -2.60 13.57
C ALA A 48 -9.28 -1.32 12.75
N GLY A 49 -9.17 -0.18 13.42
CA GLY A 49 -8.91 1.09 12.74
C GLY A 49 -7.65 0.97 11.88
N PRO A 50 -7.34 1.98 11.05
CA PRO A 50 -6.15 1.93 10.20
C PRO A 50 -4.89 1.67 11.03
N GLU A 51 -4.17 0.61 10.70
CA GLU A 51 -2.83 0.37 11.25
C GLU A 51 -1.85 1.33 10.56
N LYS A 52 -1.00 2.01 11.34
CA LYS A 52 -0.12 3.06 10.84
C LYS A 52 1.33 2.72 11.12
N PHE A 53 2.20 3.11 10.19
CA PHE A 53 3.64 2.96 10.32
C PHE A 53 4.37 4.25 9.95
N GLY A 54 5.42 4.57 10.68
CA GLY A 54 6.35 5.67 10.41
C GLY A 54 7.79 5.24 10.67
N PHE A 55 8.73 5.92 10.04
CA PHE A 55 10.16 5.75 10.30
C PHE A 55 10.64 6.53 11.53
N GLY A 56 9.79 7.41 12.09
CA GLY A 56 10.15 8.30 13.19
C GLY A 56 10.82 9.58 12.72
N VAL A 57 10.74 9.92 11.44
CA VAL A 57 11.26 11.19 10.91
C VAL A 57 10.45 12.38 11.42
N ALA A 58 11.14 13.51 11.69
CA ALA A 58 10.55 14.67 12.37
C ALA A 58 9.31 15.21 11.65
N TRP A 59 9.31 15.23 10.34
CA TRP A 59 8.19 15.75 9.54
C TRP A 59 6.92 14.88 9.57
N GLU A 60 6.99 13.59 9.97
CA GLU A 60 5.78 12.78 10.22
C GLU A 60 4.93 13.40 11.32
N LYS A 61 5.59 13.89 12.38
CA LYS A 61 4.93 14.58 13.48
C LYS A 61 4.49 15.98 13.06
N GLU A 62 5.33 16.70 12.34
CA GLU A 62 5.06 18.06 11.87
C GLU A 62 3.83 18.13 10.97
N PHE A 63 3.73 17.23 10.00
CA PHE A 63 2.61 17.18 9.05
C PHE A 63 1.50 16.19 9.46
N SER A 64 1.61 15.55 10.63
CA SER A 64 0.60 14.62 11.17
C SER A 64 0.22 13.49 10.21
N TYR A 65 1.20 12.86 9.55
CA TYR A 65 0.96 11.75 8.64
C TYR A 65 1.78 10.50 8.99
N SER A 66 1.58 9.42 8.27
CA SER A 66 2.29 8.15 8.41
C SER A 66 2.89 7.72 7.08
N GLN A 67 4.03 7.03 7.10
CA GLN A 67 4.68 6.51 5.88
C GLN A 67 3.86 5.41 5.22
N GLY A 68 3.12 4.65 6.02
CA GLY A 68 2.20 3.64 5.53
C GLY A 68 0.95 3.54 6.39
N THR A 69 -0.16 3.19 5.76
CA THR A 69 -1.44 2.93 6.43
C THR A 69 -2.06 1.69 5.83
N LYS A 70 -2.34 0.69 6.68
CA LYS A 70 -3.04 -0.54 6.28
C LYS A 70 -4.49 -0.50 6.72
N VAL A 71 -5.39 -0.79 5.78
CA VAL A 71 -6.85 -0.89 6.01
C VAL A 71 -7.33 -2.20 5.41
N GLY A 72 -7.68 -3.15 6.26
CA GLY A 72 -7.99 -4.51 5.80
C GLY A 72 -6.76 -5.16 5.14
N ASN A 73 -6.88 -5.52 3.88
CA ASN A 73 -5.78 -6.08 3.09
C ASN A 73 -5.08 -5.05 2.18
N MET A 74 -5.48 -3.80 2.22
CA MET A 74 -4.87 -2.72 1.42
C MET A 74 -3.84 -1.95 2.24
N ILE A 75 -2.70 -1.67 1.64
CA ILE A 75 -1.64 -0.83 2.20
C ILE A 75 -1.48 0.39 1.30
N PHE A 76 -1.61 1.57 1.89
CA PHE A 76 -1.36 2.85 1.24
C PHE A 76 -0.01 3.35 1.72
N ILE A 77 0.92 3.58 0.80
CA ILE A 77 2.27 4.05 1.08
C ILE A 77 2.37 5.51 0.65
N ALA A 78 2.73 6.37 1.58
CA ALA A 78 2.96 7.80 1.32
C ALA A 78 4.13 8.02 0.36
N GLY A 79 4.31 9.24 -0.14
CA GLY A 79 5.45 9.61 -0.96
C GLY A 79 6.76 9.26 -0.27
N GLN A 80 7.54 8.39 -0.90
CA GLN A 80 8.88 8.01 -0.46
C GLN A 80 9.91 8.74 -1.29
N LEU A 81 10.93 9.23 -0.62
CA LEU A 81 12.06 9.94 -1.17
C LEU A 81 13.35 9.20 -0.85
N ALA A 82 14.46 9.64 -1.43
CA ALA A 82 15.78 9.11 -1.12
C ALA A 82 16.32 9.66 0.22
N HIS A 83 15.61 9.42 1.32
CA HIS A 83 16.08 9.76 2.66
C HIS A 83 16.49 8.51 3.45
N ASP A 84 17.44 8.69 4.38
CA ASP A 84 17.75 7.65 5.36
C ASP A 84 16.56 7.44 6.30
N THR A 85 16.25 6.20 6.60
CA THR A 85 15.21 5.84 7.57
C THR A 85 15.77 5.71 9.00
N ALA A 86 17.10 5.68 9.16
CA ALA A 86 17.75 5.83 10.45
C ALA A 86 17.77 7.31 10.86
N VAL A 87 17.21 7.60 12.03
CA VAL A 87 17.08 8.98 12.52
C VAL A 87 17.94 9.23 13.77
N ASP A 88 18.28 10.49 14.00
CA ASP A 88 18.88 10.99 15.22
C ASP A 88 17.82 11.21 16.32
N GLU A 89 18.24 11.72 17.47
CA GLU A 89 17.36 12.00 18.62
C GLU A 89 16.27 13.07 18.32
N LYS A 90 16.48 13.87 17.28
CA LYS A 90 15.54 14.90 16.82
C LYS A 90 14.61 14.39 15.71
N GLY A 91 14.76 13.14 15.28
CA GLY A 91 14.02 12.55 14.17
C GLY A 91 14.53 13.01 12.80
N MET A 92 15.75 13.56 12.72
CA MET A 92 16.34 13.88 11.42
C MET A 92 17.11 12.69 10.86
N PRO A 93 17.05 12.45 9.54
CA PRO A 93 17.86 11.42 8.90
C PRO A 93 19.34 11.56 9.25
N LYS A 94 19.98 10.46 9.64
CA LYS A 94 21.39 10.46 10.03
C LYS A 94 22.34 10.76 8.88
N THR A 95 21.92 10.46 7.66
CA THR A 95 22.69 10.70 6.44
C THR A 95 21.83 11.40 5.41
N ASP A 96 22.43 12.31 4.67
CA ASP A 96 21.84 12.90 3.49
C ASP A 96 22.07 11.96 2.30
N LEU A 97 20.99 11.30 1.85
CA LEU A 97 21.03 10.38 0.72
C LEU A 97 20.68 11.05 -0.62
N MET A 98 20.40 12.34 -0.62
CA MET A 98 20.00 13.08 -1.83
C MET A 98 21.16 13.91 -2.38
N THR A 99 21.94 14.55 -1.51
CA THR A 99 23.03 15.46 -1.93
C THR A 99 24.07 14.73 -2.77
N GLY A 100 24.29 15.24 -3.98
CA GLY A 100 25.26 14.69 -4.93
C GLY A 100 24.90 13.33 -5.53
N LYS A 101 23.71 12.81 -5.26
CA LYS A 101 23.24 11.53 -5.80
C LYS A 101 22.53 11.73 -7.13
N ASN A 102 22.80 10.79 -8.06
CA ASN A 102 22.12 10.75 -9.34
C ASN A 102 20.74 10.09 -9.23
N PHE A 103 19.97 10.11 -10.31
CA PHE A 103 18.62 9.55 -10.35
C PHE A 103 18.59 8.05 -9.99
N GLU A 104 19.54 7.23 -10.45
CA GLU A 104 19.57 5.80 -10.15
C GLU A 104 19.74 5.55 -8.66
N GLU A 105 20.67 6.26 -8.02
CA GLU A 105 20.92 6.13 -6.59
C GLU A 105 19.70 6.58 -5.77
N GLN A 106 19.10 7.71 -6.11
CA GLN A 106 17.92 8.23 -5.42
C GLN A 106 16.71 7.28 -5.61
N TYR A 107 16.48 6.81 -6.83
CA TYR A 107 15.32 5.96 -7.10
C TYR A 107 15.45 4.59 -6.42
N ARG A 108 16.66 4.04 -6.33
CA ARG A 108 16.93 2.81 -5.58
C ARG A 108 16.54 2.97 -4.10
N VAL A 109 17.01 4.03 -3.45
CA VAL A 109 16.67 4.30 -2.04
C VAL A 109 15.16 4.53 -1.85
N THR A 110 14.52 5.23 -2.77
CA THR A 110 13.06 5.44 -2.78
C THR A 110 12.31 4.09 -2.80
N LEU A 111 12.70 3.17 -3.69
CA LEU A 111 12.09 1.83 -3.77
C LEU A 111 12.41 0.97 -2.54
N ASP A 112 13.62 1.08 -1.98
CA ASP A 112 13.98 0.42 -0.72
C ASP A 112 13.14 0.92 0.45
N ASN A 113 12.80 2.21 0.49
CA ASN A 113 11.92 2.77 1.52
C ASN A 113 10.48 2.26 1.36
N ILE A 114 9.95 2.15 0.13
CA ILE A 114 8.67 1.48 -0.13
C ILE A 114 8.70 0.05 0.39
N LYS A 115 9.77 -0.70 0.08
CA LYS A 115 9.95 -2.09 0.54
C LYS A 115 9.91 -2.19 2.06
N LYS A 116 10.59 -1.30 2.79
CA LYS A 116 10.58 -1.28 4.27
C LYS A 116 9.18 -1.05 4.84
N VAL A 117 8.39 -0.15 4.23
CA VAL A 117 6.99 0.07 4.63
C VAL A 117 6.16 -1.19 4.41
N LEU A 118 6.32 -1.88 3.27
CA LEU A 118 5.63 -3.13 2.99
C LEU A 118 5.99 -4.22 3.99
N GLU A 119 7.29 -4.41 4.26
CA GLU A 119 7.80 -5.40 5.21
C GLU A 119 7.23 -5.22 6.61
N HIS A 120 7.04 -3.98 7.07
CA HIS A 120 6.38 -3.70 8.35
C HIS A 120 4.98 -4.32 8.43
N PHE A 121 4.22 -4.26 7.34
CA PHE A 121 2.86 -4.81 7.27
C PHE A 121 2.81 -6.29 6.82
N GLY A 122 3.97 -6.95 6.71
CA GLY A 122 4.07 -8.34 6.27
C GLY A 122 3.80 -8.55 4.78
N ALA A 123 4.01 -7.50 3.97
CA ALA A 123 3.86 -7.50 2.52
C ALA A 123 5.23 -7.45 1.81
N THR A 124 5.20 -7.64 0.51
CA THR A 124 6.37 -7.62 -0.38
C THR A 124 6.13 -6.73 -1.58
N MET A 125 7.16 -6.50 -2.39
CA MET A 125 7.02 -5.76 -3.65
C MET A 125 6.05 -6.43 -4.63
N ASP A 126 5.86 -7.74 -4.56
CA ASP A 126 4.90 -8.47 -5.40
C ASP A 126 3.42 -8.17 -5.04
N ASP A 127 3.17 -7.63 -3.86
CA ASP A 127 1.82 -7.21 -3.44
C ASP A 127 1.45 -5.81 -3.95
N VAL A 128 2.40 -5.06 -4.54
CA VAL A 128 2.16 -3.72 -5.09
C VAL A 128 1.31 -3.82 -6.34
N VAL A 129 0.15 -3.19 -6.32
CA VAL A 129 -0.80 -3.14 -7.44
C VAL A 129 -0.76 -1.82 -8.20
N PHE A 130 -0.23 -0.78 -7.59
CA PHE A 130 -0.05 0.52 -8.23
C PHE A 130 1.17 1.24 -7.67
N LEU A 131 2.02 1.76 -8.58
CA LEU A 131 3.18 2.60 -8.27
C LEU A 131 3.05 3.92 -9.03
N GLN A 132 3.10 5.04 -8.33
CA GLN A 132 3.11 6.36 -8.91
C GLN A 132 4.46 7.03 -8.65
N ASN A 133 5.06 7.57 -9.70
CA ASN A 133 6.37 8.20 -9.66
C ASN A 133 6.25 9.65 -10.14
N PHE A 134 6.73 10.57 -9.33
CA PHE A 134 6.92 11.97 -9.65
C PHE A 134 8.40 12.21 -9.88
N VAL A 135 8.77 12.68 -11.06
CA VAL A 135 10.17 12.86 -11.46
C VAL A 135 10.43 14.33 -11.73
N ALA A 136 11.37 14.90 -11.02
CA ALA A 136 11.85 16.25 -11.24
C ALA A 136 13.20 16.20 -11.95
N PRO A 137 13.35 16.78 -13.16
CA PRO A 137 14.65 16.92 -13.78
C PRO A 137 15.53 17.84 -12.91
N VAL A 138 16.85 17.64 -12.97
CA VAL A 138 17.80 18.43 -12.20
C VAL A 138 17.56 19.93 -12.40
N SER A 139 17.33 20.64 -11.29
CA SER A 139 17.13 22.08 -11.28
C SER A 139 18.36 22.78 -11.89
N GLY A 140 18.14 23.48 -13.01
CA GLY A 140 19.17 24.25 -13.70
C GLY A 140 19.65 23.65 -15.05
N ASP A 141 19.50 22.37 -15.28
CA ASP A 141 19.74 21.81 -16.62
C ASP A 141 18.44 21.77 -17.42
N LYS A 142 18.19 22.85 -18.17
CA LYS A 142 17.03 22.97 -19.06
C LYS A 142 16.98 21.93 -20.20
N LYS A 143 18.02 21.10 -20.34
CA LYS A 143 18.10 20.08 -21.38
C LYS A 143 17.60 18.72 -20.90
N LEU A 144 17.63 18.44 -19.58
CA LEU A 144 17.14 17.20 -19.03
C LEU A 144 15.62 17.21 -18.92
N LYS A 145 14.99 16.10 -19.30
CA LYS A 145 13.57 15.80 -19.15
C LYS A 145 13.42 14.52 -18.35
N ALA A 146 12.27 14.34 -17.69
CA ALA A 146 12.01 13.09 -16.96
C ALA A 146 12.17 11.84 -17.85
N GLY A 147 11.88 11.95 -19.15
CA GLY A 147 12.06 10.88 -20.12
C GLY A 147 13.51 10.41 -20.29
N ASP A 148 14.49 11.24 -19.97
CA ASP A 148 15.92 10.88 -20.05
C ASP A 148 16.31 9.86 -18.97
N TYR A 149 15.50 9.74 -17.91
CA TYR A 149 15.66 8.74 -16.86
C TYR A 149 14.98 7.40 -17.16
N ASN A 150 14.19 7.30 -18.23
CA ASN A 150 13.42 6.08 -18.54
C ASN A 150 14.27 4.79 -18.61
N PRO A 151 15.47 4.75 -19.21
CA PRO A 151 16.26 3.52 -19.25
C PRO A 151 16.65 3.03 -17.86
N VAL A 152 17.03 3.95 -16.97
CA VAL A 152 17.38 3.65 -15.58
C VAL A 152 16.16 3.24 -14.78
N ALA A 153 15.06 3.98 -14.92
CA ALA A 153 13.81 3.66 -14.27
C ALA A 153 13.31 2.26 -14.65
N ALA A 154 13.32 1.94 -15.96
CA ALA A 154 12.90 0.63 -16.45
C ALA A 154 13.79 -0.51 -15.95
N LYS A 155 15.11 -0.28 -15.78
CA LYS A 155 16.04 -1.24 -15.17
C LYS A 155 15.64 -1.52 -13.72
N LEU A 156 15.46 -0.47 -12.91
CA LEU A 156 15.13 -0.61 -11.50
C LEU A 156 13.75 -1.24 -11.30
N ILE A 157 12.74 -0.85 -12.09
CA ILE A 157 11.42 -1.47 -12.02
C ILE A 157 11.51 -2.98 -12.26
N ARG A 158 12.26 -3.45 -13.25
CA ARG A 158 12.44 -4.89 -13.48
C ARG A 158 13.20 -5.59 -12.35
N GLU A 159 14.12 -4.89 -11.70
CA GLU A 159 14.88 -5.40 -10.56
C GLU A 159 13.99 -5.58 -9.32
N TYR A 160 13.16 -4.59 -9.00
CA TYR A 160 12.31 -4.60 -7.81
C TYR A 160 10.99 -5.36 -8.01
N PHE A 161 10.53 -5.51 -9.24
CA PHE A 161 9.30 -6.18 -9.62
C PHE A 161 9.55 -7.29 -10.67
N PRO A 162 10.29 -8.34 -10.31
CA PRO A 162 10.68 -9.39 -11.27
C PRO A 162 9.48 -10.15 -11.85
N ASN A 163 8.37 -10.22 -11.11
CA ASN A 163 7.12 -10.84 -11.54
C ASN A 163 6.18 -9.87 -12.29
N GLY A 164 6.65 -8.66 -12.57
CA GLY A 164 5.91 -7.59 -13.20
C GLY A 164 5.12 -6.73 -12.23
N LEU A 165 4.94 -5.46 -12.59
CA LEU A 165 4.15 -4.48 -11.84
C LEU A 165 2.78 -4.33 -12.52
N GLN A 166 1.69 -4.32 -11.74
CA GLN A 166 0.32 -4.33 -12.25
C GLN A 166 -0.06 -3.02 -12.96
N ALA A 167 0.19 -1.89 -12.30
CA ALA A 167 -0.08 -0.57 -12.84
C ALA A 167 0.96 0.45 -12.38
N MET A 168 1.32 1.38 -13.26
CA MET A 168 2.32 2.39 -12.96
C MET A 168 2.03 3.70 -13.67
N THR A 169 2.39 4.81 -13.04
CA THR A 169 2.37 6.14 -13.63
C THR A 169 3.71 6.81 -13.39
N PHE A 170 4.26 7.45 -14.43
CA PHE A 170 5.36 8.42 -14.34
C PHE A 170 4.85 9.81 -14.72
N VAL A 171 5.12 10.79 -13.86
CA VAL A 171 4.75 12.20 -14.09
C VAL A 171 5.98 13.05 -13.92
N GLU A 172 6.28 13.85 -14.94
CA GLU A 172 7.26 14.93 -14.80
C GLU A 172 6.64 16.08 -14.02
N VAL A 173 7.37 16.53 -12.99
CA VAL A 173 7.00 17.69 -12.18
C VAL A 173 8.09 18.75 -12.21
N VAL A 174 7.73 20.01 -12.04
CA VAL A 174 8.71 21.12 -12.10
C VAL A 174 9.78 20.97 -11.03
N ARG A 175 9.39 20.53 -9.83
CA ARG A 175 10.28 20.20 -8.71
C ARG A 175 9.51 19.42 -7.64
N LEU A 176 10.25 18.70 -6.80
CA LEU A 176 9.77 18.10 -5.57
C LEU A 176 10.01 19.05 -4.39
N TYR A 177 9.37 18.78 -3.26
CA TYR A 177 9.33 19.70 -2.11
C TYR A 177 10.73 20.08 -1.58
N GLY A 178 11.66 19.13 -1.50
CA GLY A 178 12.99 19.35 -0.91
C GLY A 178 14.07 19.89 -1.84
N GLY A 179 13.78 20.14 -3.11
CA GLY A 179 14.66 20.83 -4.06
C GLY A 179 15.74 19.99 -4.74
N GLU A 180 16.45 19.09 -4.07
CA GLU A 180 17.47 18.19 -4.64
C GLU A 180 16.93 16.80 -4.97
N GLN A 181 15.70 16.56 -4.67
CA GLN A 181 15.02 15.31 -4.96
C GLN A 181 14.73 15.20 -6.46
N LEU A 182 15.12 14.07 -7.05
CA LEU A 182 14.88 13.78 -8.46
C LEU A 182 13.67 12.87 -8.66
N VAL A 183 13.27 12.14 -7.63
CA VAL A 183 12.14 11.22 -7.69
C VAL A 183 11.47 11.10 -6.32
N GLU A 184 10.16 11.05 -6.36
CA GLU A 184 9.29 10.67 -5.25
C GLU A 184 8.31 9.62 -5.75
N SER A 185 8.06 8.57 -4.95
CA SER A 185 7.13 7.52 -5.34
C SER A 185 6.21 7.15 -4.20
N ASN A 186 4.93 6.95 -4.52
CA ASN A 186 3.95 6.35 -3.63
C ASN A 186 3.43 5.05 -4.23
N ALA A 187 2.86 4.19 -3.40
CA ALA A 187 2.37 2.90 -3.84
C ALA A 187 1.07 2.50 -3.12
N ILE A 188 0.32 1.62 -3.78
CA ILE A 188 -0.78 0.88 -3.17
C ILE A 188 -0.44 -0.61 -3.31
N ALA A 189 -0.54 -1.34 -2.21
CA ALA A 189 -0.39 -2.79 -2.21
C ALA A 189 -1.66 -3.49 -1.71
N VAL A 190 -1.89 -4.71 -2.17
CA VAL A 190 -3.00 -5.56 -1.75
C VAL A 190 -2.44 -6.91 -1.33
N VAL A 191 -2.42 -7.15 -0.04
CA VAL A 191 -1.96 -8.41 0.54
C VAL A 191 -3.02 -9.48 0.26
N LYS A 192 -2.63 -10.58 -0.34
CA LYS A 192 -3.53 -11.73 -0.52
C LYS A 192 -3.86 -12.30 0.85
N PRO A 193 -5.13 -12.61 1.14
CA PRO A 193 -5.47 -13.35 2.34
C PRO A 193 -4.64 -14.64 2.38
N ASN A 194 -3.90 -14.87 3.48
CA ASN A 194 -3.19 -16.12 3.64
C ASN A 194 -4.18 -17.28 3.52
N ALA A 195 -3.97 -18.17 2.57
CA ALA A 195 -4.76 -19.41 2.41
C ALA A 195 -4.65 -20.35 3.62
N GLN A 196 -3.91 -19.96 4.66
CA GLN A 196 -3.60 -20.79 5.86
C GLN A 196 -4.45 -20.48 7.10
N ALA A 197 -5.49 -19.65 6.99
CA ALA A 197 -6.43 -19.46 8.10
C ALA A 197 -7.75 -20.23 7.89
N ALA A 198 -7.71 -21.42 7.28
CA ALA A 198 -8.81 -22.36 7.42
C ALA A 198 -8.74 -22.92 8.86
N PRO A 199 -9.76 -22.76 9.73
CA PRO A 199 -9.77 -23.39 11.04
C PRO A 199 -9.71 -24.89 10.83
N ALA A 200 -8.76 -25.57 11.52
CA ALA A 200 -8.71 -27.02 11.57
C ALA A 200 -10.09 -27.53 11.98
N ALA A 201 -10.72 -28.31 11.09
CA ALA A 201 -11.94 -29.01 11.42
C ALA A 201 -11.65 -29.93 12.62
N LYS A 202 -12.40 -29.71 13.71
CA LYS A 202 -12.46 -30.63 14.85
C LYS A 202 -13.54 -31.66 14.57
#